data_8369e4f515dab70608cbb4e5ed980b50
#
_entry.id   8369e4f515dab70608cbb4e5ed980b50
#
_cell.length_a   1.000
_cell.length_b   1.000
_cell.length_c   1.000
_cell.angle_alpha   90.00
_cell.angle_beta   90.00
_cell.angle_gamma   90.00
#
_symmetry.space_group_name_H-M   'P 1'
#
loop_
_entity.id
_entity.type
_entity.pdbx_description
1 polymer ?
#
loop_
_entity_poly.entity_id
_entity_poly.type
_entity_poly.pdbx_seq_one_letter_code
_entity_poly.pdbx_strand_id
1 'polypeptide(L)'
;MGLVGCLLSPVANQVSVDYLKTEDFARRPLAWLDLITRNPGTTLSYSPTFGYDICARRISSQSHVADRFDLSRWRVAGNGADMIRPDVMQAFVDAFAPAGFKASAFLPSYGLAEATLAVSIMPPGEGIVVELVEETELSGAANDTGRPTRYRAIVNCGKAARDMTIEVRDEAGTPLPDQTVGKVWCTGPSLMTGYYRDPDATAACMVDGWLDTGDMGYLSNGYLYIVGRAKDMIIINGKNHWPQDIEWAVEQLPGFKSGDIAAFAITAPGGEETPAVLVQCRTSDEGERLALRETIRDRVRAITGMNCLIELVPPRTLPRTS
;
A
#
# COMPACT_ATOMS: atom_id res chain seq x y z
N MET A 1 11.06 6.05 -6.42
CA MET A 1 11.85 6.33 -5.19
C MET A 1 13.36 6.38 -5.43
N GLY A 2 13.97 5.36 -6.04
CA GLY A 2 15.44 5.25 -6.15
C GLY A 2 16.11 6.46 -6.80
N LEU A 3 15.70 6.85 -8.01
CA LEU A 3 16.34 7.95 -8.73
C LEU A 3 16.16 9.29 -7.99
N VAL A 4 14.93 9.68 -7.69
CA VAL A 4 14.67 11.00 -7.09
C VAL A 4 15.02 11.00 -5.60
N GLY A 5 14.46 10.07 -4.83
CA GLY A 5 14.61 10.06 -3.37
C GLY A 5 16.01 9.67 -2.88
N CYS A 6 16.65 8.68 -3.55
CA CYS A 6 17.92 8.13 -3.05
C CYS A 6 19.15 8.61 -3.84
N LEU A 7 18.99 9.25 -5.00
CA LEU A 7 20.13 9.81 -5.74
C LEU A 7 20.03 11.34 -5.85
N LEU A 8 19.01 11.87 -6.51
CA LEU A 8 18.94 13.31 -6.78
C LEU A 8 18.77 14.14 -5.52
N SER A 9 17.90 13.71 -4.58
CA SER A 9 17.69 14.44 -3.34
C SER A 9 18.92 14.51 -2.44
N PRO A 10 19.67 13.41 -2.18
CA PRO A 10 20.93 13.47 -1.47
C PRO A 10 21.97 14.37 -2.13
N VAL A 11 22.12 14.29 -3.45
CA VAL A 11 23.06 15.15 -4.20
C VAL A 11 22.69 16.62 -4.05
N ALA A 12 21.41 16.97 -4.24
CA ALA A 12 20.93 18.34 -4.14
C ALA A 12 21.09 18.93 -2.71
N ASN A 13 21.01 18.09 -1.70
CA ASN A 13 21.13 18.50 -0.29
C ASN A 13 22.53 18.24 0.31
N GLN A 14 23.48 17.76 -0.48
CA GLN A 14 24.85 17.46 -0.05
C GLN A 14 24.91 16.52 1.17
N VAL A 15 24.04 15.52 1.21
CA VAL A 15 24.04 14.50 2.24
C VAL A 15 24.56 13.17 1.69
N SER A 16 25.24 12.42 2.55
CA SER A 16 25.75 11.09 2.19
C SER A 16 24.61 10.09 2.03
N VAL A 17 24.81 9.09 1.19
CA VAL A 17 23.86 8.02 0.95
C VAL A 17 24.57 6.67 0.90
N ASP A 18 24.00 5.69 1.58
CA ASP A 18 24.40 4.28 1.51
C ASP A 18 23.41 3.51 0.65
N TYR A 19 23.93 2.78 -0.34
CA TYR A 19 23.11 1.97 -1.22
C TYR A 19 23.18 0.50 -0.84
N LEU A 20 22.00 -0.13 -0.71
CA LEU A 20 21.88 -1.56 -0.60
C LEU A 20 21.41 -2.14 -1.93
N LYS A 21 22.15 -3.12 -2.46
CA LYS A 21 21.74 -3.80 -3.70
C LYS A 21 20.44 -4.56 -3.45
N THR A 22 19.51 -4.50 -4.40
CA THR A 22 18.22 -5.22 -4.35
C THR A 22 18.41 -6.71 -4.10
N GLU A 23 19.41 -7.33 -4.73
CA GLU A 23 19.73 -8.74 -4.55
C GLU A 23 20.21 -9.06 -3.14
N ASP A 24 20.97 -8.16 -2.50
CA ASP A 24 21.45 -8.33 -1.13
C ASP A 24 20.28 -8.19 -0.14
N PHE A 25 19.38 -7.25 -0.38
CA PHE A 25 18.14 -7.13 0.39
C PHE A 25 17.27 -8.39 0.25
N ALA A 26 17.06 -8.87 -0.97
CA ALA A 26 16.24 -10.06 -1.22
C ALA A 26 16.78 -11.32 -0.51
N ARG A 27 18.10 -11.47 -0.45
CA ARG A 27 18.76 -12.60 0.22
C ARG A 27 18.82 -12.42 1.74
N ARG A 28 19.09 -11.22 2.20
CA ARG A 28 19.34 -10.86 3.61
C ARG A 28 18.66 -9.54 3.94
N PRO A 29 17.33 -9.50 4.10
CA PRO A 29 16.59 -8.25 4.31
C PRO A 29 17.07 -7.47 5.54
N LEU A 30 17.54 -8.16 6.58
CA LEU A 30 18.10 -7.51 7.77
C LEU A 30 19.40 -6.73 7.51
N ALA A 31 20.06 -6.91 6.36
CA ALA A 31 21.22 -6.10 5.95
C ALA A 31 20.87 -4.60 5.84
N TRP A 32 19.62 -4.28 5.57
CA TRP A 32 19.12 -2.90 5.62
C TRP A 32 19.24 -2.30 7.03
N LEU A 33 18.84 -3.05 8.04
CA LEU A 33 18.92 -2.63 9.44
C LEU A 33 20.38 -2.62 9.95
N ASP A 34 21.22 -3.52 9.44
CA ASP A 34 22.66 -3.51 9.71
C ASP A 34 23.33 -2.21 9.18
N LEU A 35 22.90 -1.70 8.00
CA LEU A 35 23.39 -0.42 7.47
C LEU A 35 22.95 0.76 8.36
N ILE A 36 21.68 0.79 8.78
CA ILE A 36 21.17 1.84 9.68
C ILE A 36 21.93 1.83 11.00
N THR A 37 22.15 0.65 11.57
CA THR A 37 22.90 0.48 12.83
C THR A 37 24.34 0.98 12.74
N ARG A 38 25.02 0.76 11.61
CA ARG A 38 26.42 1.19 11.40
C ARG A 38 26.56 2.68 11.19
N ASN A 39 25.50 3.36 10.76
CA ASN A 39 25.56 4.79 10.50
C ASN A 39 25.65 5.55 11.83
N PRO A 40 26.72 6.33 12.06
CA PRO A 40 26.88 7.09 13.31
C PRO A 40 25.94 8.31 13.39
N GLY A 41 25.38 8.72 12.26
CA GLY A 41 24.50 9.88 12.16
C GLY A 41 23.02 9.54 12.19
N THR A 42 22.20 10.56 12.03
CA THR A 42 20.75 10.41 11.86
C THR A 42 20.45 9.80 10.50
N THR A 43 19.62 8.78 10.49
CA THR A 43 19.25 8.06 9.27
C THR A 43 17.85 8.39 8.80
N LEU A 44 17.71 8.54 7.48
CA LEU A 44 16.44 8.57 6.76
C LEU A 44 16.47 7.41 5.75
N SER A 45 15.42 6.62 5.73
CA SER A 45 15.32 5.51 4.77
C SER A 45 13.88 5.28 4.38
N TYR A 46 13.65 4.81 3.17
CA TYR A 46 12.31 4.56 2.63
C TYR A 46 12.17 3.12 2.18
N SER A 47 11.01 2.54 2.43
CA SER A 47 10.62 1.23 1.92
C SER A 47 9.10 1.17 1.73
N PRO A 48 8.61 0.42 0.74
CA PRO A 48 7.23 -0.05 0.75
C PRO A 48 6.95 -0.93 1.97
N THR A 49 5.66 -1.16 2.25
CA THR A 49 5.18 -1.98 3.37
C THR A 49 5.84 -3.35 3.43
N PHE A 50 6.03 -3.99 2.26
CA PHE A 50 6.63 -5.34 2.20
C PHE A 50 8.05 -5.40 2.79
N GLY A 51 8.84 -4.33 2.71
CA GLY A 51 10.20 -4.33 3.25
C GLY A 51 10.21 -4.37 4.78
N TYR A 52 9.29 -3.66 5.41
CA TYR A 52 9.06 -3.73 6.85
C TYR A 52 8.55 -5.10 7.27
N ASP A 53 7.56 -5.66 6.53
CA ASP A 53 7.00 -6.98 6.78
C ASP A 53 8.06 -8.09 6.75
N ILE A 54 8.89 -8.12 5.71
CA ILE A 54 9.96 -9.13 5.59
C ILE A 54 10.95 -9.04 6.74
N CYS A 55 11.32 -7.83 7.18
CA CYS A 55 12.23 -7.66 8.30
C CYS A 55 11.59 -8.12 9.62
N ALA A 56 10.35 -7.74 9.91
CA ALA A 56 9.63 -8.13 11.10
C ALA A 56 9.47 -9.66 11.19
N ARG A 57 9.03 -10.30 10.10
CA ARG A 57 8.90 -11.77 10.04
C ARG A 57 10.23 -12.51 10.19
N ARG A 58 11.32 -11.93 9.68
CA ARG A 58 12.64 -12.59 9.75
C ARG A 58 13.21 -12.55 11.16
N ILE A 59 12.87 -11.55 11.96
CA ILE A 59 13.39 -11.39 13.32
C ILE A 59 12.50 -12.08 14.37
N SER A 60 11.21 -12.31 14.12
CA SER A 60 10.27 -12.89 15.07
C SER A 60 10.70 -14.27 15.59
N SER A 61 11.64 -14.93 14.90
CA SER A 61 12.25 -16.20 15.32
C SER A 61 13.58 -16.04 16.07
N GLN A 62 14.08 -14.82 16.31
CA GLN A 62 15.38 -14.56 16.93
C GLN A 62 15.21 -13.81 18.26
N SER A 63 15.67 -14.40 19.36
CA SER A 63 15.88 -13.71 20.63
C SER A 63 17.18 -12.92 20.54
N HIS A 64 17.22 -11.64 20.90
CA HIS A 64 18.40 -10.74 20.94
C HIS A 64 18.47 -9.67 19.85
N VAL A 65 17.31 -9.11 19.49
CA VAL A 65 17.22 -8.00 18.52
C VAL A 65 18.03 -6.78 18.99
N ALA A 66 17.95 -6.45 20.29
CA ALA A 66 18.65 -5.31 20.88
C ALA A 66 20.18 -5.45 20.88
N ASP A 67 20.68 -6.70 20.92
CA ASP A 67 22.13 -6.95 20.90
C ASP A 67 22.72 -6.79 19.49
N ARG A 68 21.86 -6.90 18.47
CA ARG A 68 22.28 -6.85 17.06
C ARG A 68 22.12 -5.47 16.44
N PHE A 69 21.03 -4.77 16.77
CA PHE A 69 20.66 -3.53 16.09
C PHE A 69 20.56 -2.35 17.06
N ASP A 70 21.02 -1.18 16.61
CA ASP A 70 20.73 0.12 17.21
C ASP A 70 19.99 0.99 16.18
N LEU A 71 18.67 1.09 16.33
CA LEU A 71 17.79 1.87 15.45
C LEU A 71 17.35 3.19 16.08
N SER A 72 17.96 3.58 17.21
CA SER A 72 17.59 4.77 17.98
C SER A 72 17.78 6.08 17.19
N ARG A 73 18.70 6.07 16.22
CA ARG A 73 18.99 7.21 15.34
C ARG A 73 18.22 7.21 14.02
N TRP A 74 17.33 6.23 13.82
CA TRP A 74 16.47 6.20 12.65
C TRP A 74 15.36 7.23 12.79
N ARG A 75 15.56 8.41 12.24
CA ARG A 75 14.66 9.56 12.37
C ARG A 75 13.47 9.48 11.46
N VAL A 76 13.65 8.99 10.20
CA VAL A 76 12.59 8.87 9.21
C VAL A 76 12.62 7.47 8.59
N ALA A 77 11.62 6.70 8.93
CA ALA A 77 11.29 5.43 8.33
C ALA A 77 10.12 5.65 7.35
N GLY A 78 10.45 6.14 6.15
CA GLY A 78 9.45 6.50 5.16
C GLY A 78 8.74 5.27 4.60
N ASN A 79 7.43 5.37 4.47
CA ASN A 79 6.59 4.32 3.91
C ASN A 79 5.71 4.89 2.80
N GLY A 80 5.65 4.19 1.66
CA GLY A 80 4.85 4.56 0.50
C GLY A 80 5.14 3.67 -0.71
N ALA A 81 4.56 3.99 -1.84
CA ALA A 81 4.61 3.26 -3.10
C ALA A 81 3.75 1.97 -3.14
N ASP A 82 3.22 1.52 -2.03
CA ASP A 82 2.17 0.51 -1.92
C ASP A 82 1.13 0.94 -0.87
N MET A 83 0.06 0.16 -0.74
CA MET A 83 -0.92 0.40 0.32
C MET A 83 -0.29 0.12 1.68
N ILE A 84 -0.31 1.13 2.55
CA ILE A 84 0.29 1.03 3.88
C ILE A 84 -0.62 0.20 4.79
N ARG A 85 -0.06 -0.84 5.40
CA ARG A 85 -0.76 -1.77 6.29
C ARG A 85 -0.44 -1.47 7.76
N PRO A 86 -1.42 -1.00 8.54
CA PRO A 86 -1.19 -0.66 9.95
C PRO A 86 -0.72 -1.85 10.79
N ASP A 87 -1.25 -3.05 10.52
CA ASP A 87 -0.89 -4.29 11.21
C ASP A 87 0.59 -4.66 10.99
N VAL A 88 1.07 -4.51 9.77
CA VAL A 88 2.49 -4.75 9.41
C VAL A 88 3.40 -3.71 10.09
N MET A 89 2.99 -2.45 10.08
CA MET A 89 3.76 -1.38 10.72
C MET A 89 3.84 -1.60 12.24
N GLN A 90 2.74 -2.00 12.87
CA GLN A 90 2.73 -2.32 14.30
C GLN A 90 3.62 -3.53 14.61
N ALA A 91 3.55 -4.60 13.80
CA ALA A 91 4.42 -5.76 13.95
C ALA A 91 5.91 -5.40 13.84
N PHE A 92 6.26 -4.45 12.97
CA PHE A 92 7.63 -3.93 12.88
C PHE A 92 8.03 -3.15 14.14
N VAL A 93 7.16 -2.29 14.67
CA VAL A 93 7.40 -1.58 15.94
C VAL A 93 7.67 -2.58 17.06
N ASP A 94 6.79 -3.56 17.24
CA ASP A 94 6.87 -4.56 18.30
C ASP A 94 8.18 -5.36 18.22
N ALA A 95 8.58 -5.72 16.99
CA ALA A 95 9.80 -6.47 16.75
C ALA A 95 11.09 -5.66 17.04
N PHE A 96 11.10 -4.35 16.76
CA PHE A 96 12.32 -3.53 16.78
C PHE A 96 12.33 -2.43 17.84
N ALA A 97 11.28 -2.26 18.66
CA ALA A 97 11.32 -1.37 19.81
C ALA A 97 12.46 -1.71 20.79
N PRO A 98 12.80 -2.99 21.06
CA PRO A 98 13.95 -3.32 21.89
C PRO A 98 15.30 -2.83 21.32
N ALA A 99 15.40 -2.65 20.00
CA ALA A 99 16.57 -2.06 19.32
C ALA A 99 16.51 -0.52 19.24
N GLY A 100 15.60 0.11 19.93
CA GLY A 100 15.45 1.57 19.97
C GLY A 100 14.66 2.18 18.83
N PHE A 101 13.98 1.36 17.98
CA PHE A 101 13.10 1.89 16.94
C PHE A 101 11.89 2.58 17.57
N LYS A 102 11.58 3.78 17.09
CA LYS A 102 10.45 4.59 17.57
C LYS A 102 9.33 4.58 16.54
N ALA A 103 8.11 4.25 16.94
CA ALA A 103 6.93 4.30 16.07
C ALA A 103 6.74 5.68 15.41
N SER A 104 7.13 6.76 16.12
CA SER A 104 7.09 8.13 15.60
C SER A 104 8.09 8.40 14.46
N ALA A 105 9.02 7.48 14.19
CA ALA A 105 9.93 7.58 13.05
C ALA A 105 9.22 7.24 11.72
N PHE A 106 8.11 6.51 11.74
CA PHE A 106 7.36 6.26 10.52
C PHE A 106 6.87 7.54 9.88
N LEU A 107 6.99 7.58 8.55
CA LEU A 107 6.58 8.72 7.74
C LEU A 107 5.81 8.20 6.52
N PRO A 108 4.50 7.98 6.68
CA PRO A 108 3.63 7.66 5.56
C PRO A 108 3.69 8.76 4.50
N SER A 109 3.66 8.36 3.24
CA SER A 109 3.64 9.29 2.12
C SER A 109 2.93 8.68 0.92
N TYR A 110 2.36 9.54 0.10
CA TYR A 110 1.77 9.17 -1.18
C TYR A 110 2.46 9.93 -2.30
N GLY A 111 2.60 9.27 -3.44
CA GLY A 111 3.16 9.87 -4.63
C GLY A 111 3.27 8.90 -5.79
N LEU A 112 3.60 9.46 -6.96
CA LEU A 112 3.69 8.74 -8.21
C LEU A 112 4.77 9.38 -9.11
N ALA A 113 5.19 8.65 -10.14
CA ALA A 113 6.25 9.12 -11.04
C ALA A 113 5.83 10.37 -11.82
N GLU A 114 4.55 10.48 -12.15
CA GLU A 114 3.93 11.59 -12.86
C GLU A 114 4.00 12.91 -12.07
N ALA A 115 4.16 12.83 -10.75
CA ALA A 115 4.42 13.98 -9.87
C ALA A 115 5.87 14.00 -9.37
N THR A 116 6.81 13.49 -10.15
CA THR A 116 8.23 13.32 -9.85
C THR A 116 8.47 12.30 -8.74
N LEU A 117 7.86 12.43 -7.56
CA LEU A 117 7.95 11.49 -6.45
C LEU A 117 6.78 11.65 -5.47
N ALA A 118 6.75 12.74 -4.70
CA ALA A 118 5.86 12.90 -3.56
C ALA A 118 4.75 13.91 -3.86
N VAL A 119 3.50 13.51 -3.59
CA VAL A 119 2.31 14.35 -3.65
C VAL A 119 1.88 14.76 -2.24
N SER A 120 1.91 13.82 -1.27
CA SER A 120 1.67 14.12 0.13
C SER A 120 2.66 13.41 1.04
N ILE A 121 2.94 14.00 2.18
CA ILE A 121 3.91 13.51 3.16
C ILE A 121 3.38 13.81 4.57
N MET A 122 3.47 12.81 5.44
CA MET A 122 3.16 12.98 6.86
C MET A 122 4.19 13.90 7.53
N PRO A 123 3.80 14.77 8.45
CA PRO A 123 4.77 15.53 9.25
C PRO A 123 5.71 14.59 10.02
N PRO A 124 7.03 14.86 10.03
CA PRO A 124 7.98 14.03 10.76
C PRO A 124 7.67 13.99 12.26
N GLY A 125 7.71 12.80 12.84
CA GLY A 125 7.50 12.59 14.28
C GLY A 125 6.08 12.20 14.67
N GLU A 126 5.12 12.24 13.76
CA GLU A 126 3.73 11.85 14.03
C GLU A 126 3.50 10.33 13.91
N GLY A 127 4.35 9.63 13.15
CA GLY A 127 4.22 8.19 12.98
C GLY A 127 3.03 7.77 12.11
N ILE A 128 2.52 6.56 12.34
CA ILE A 128 1.35 6.03 11.65
C ILE A 128 0.08 6.50 12.36
N VAL A 129 -0.73 7.26 11.66
CA VAL A 129 -2.07 7.66 12.09
C VAL A 129 -3.10 6.92 11.23
N VAL A 130 -4.06 6.30 11.89
CA VAL A 130 -5.07 5.45 11.24
C VAL A 130 -6.45 6.01 11.51
N GLU A 131 -7.28 6.06 10.47
CA GLU A 131 -8.71 6.32 10.56
C GLU A 131 -9.49 5.01 10.33
N LEU A 132 -10.50 4.75 11.17
CA LEU A 132 -11.40 3.62 11.00
C LEU A 132 -12.66 4.13 10.27
N VAL A 133 -12.82 3.70 9.02
CA VAL A 133 -13.93 4.12 8.16
C VAL A 133 -14.85 2.94 7.91
N GLU A 134 -16.16 3.17 7.95
CA GLU A 134 -17.13 2.12 7.65
C GLU A 134 -17.00 1.65 6.19
N GLU A 135 -16.99 0.34 5.97
CA GLU A 135 -16.89 -0.23 4.61
C GLU A 135 -18.02 0.25 3.69
N THR A 136 -19.18 0.55 4.25
CA THR A 136 -20.34 1.11 3.53
C THR A 136 -20.06 2.49 2.97
N GLU A 137 -19.34 3.34 3.70
CA GLU A 137 -18.93 4.67 3.25
C GLU A 137 -17.90 4.58 2.10
N LEU A 138 -16.99 3.60 2.19
CA LEU A 138 -15.98 3.37 1.17
C LEU A 138 -16.54 2.74 -0.11
N SER A 139 -17.64 1.99 0.00
CA SER A 139 -18.26 1.27 -1.12
C SER A 139 -19.32 2.07 -1.85
N GLY A 140 -19.76 3.22 -1.33
CA GLY A 140 -20.89 3.97 -1.86
C GLY A 140 -22.23 3.22 -1.76
N ALA A 141 -22.29 2.14 -0.97
CA ALA A 141 -23.49 1.33 -0.82
C ALA A 141 -24.40 1.91 0.26
N ALA A 142 -25.72 1.88 0.04
CA ALA A 142 -26.70 2.19 1.06
C ALA A 142 -26.54 1.22 2.26
N ASN A 143 -26.72 1.73 3.49
CA ASN A 143 -26.64 0.95 4.70
C ASN A 143 -27.51 -0.31 4.64
N ASP A 144 -26.88 -1.47 4.64
CA ASP A 144 -27.54 -2.78 4.74
C ASP A 144 -27.85 -3.05 6.22
N THR A 145 -29.07 -2.74 6.63
CA THR A 145 -29.52 -2.72 8.04
C THR A 145 -29.53 -4.09 8.74
N GLY A 146 -29.02 -5.14 8.10
CA GLY A 146 -29.02 -6.50 8.64
C GLY A 146 -27.65 -7.12 8.91
N ARG A 147 -26.56 -6.44 8.59
CA ARG A 147 -25.19 -6.95 8.78
C ARG A 147 -24.43 -6.16 9.85
N PRO A 148 -23.51 -6.80 10.58
CA PRO A 148 -22.63 -6.07 11.50
C PRO A 148 -21.78 -5.05 10.74
N THR A 149 -21.72 -3.83 11.26
CA THR A 149 -20.89 -2.75 10.75
C THR A 149 -19.43 -3.19 10.74
N ARG A 150 -18.77 -3.03 9.59
CA ARG A 150 -17.36 -3.32 9.42
C ARG A 150 -16.59 -2.03 9.22
N TYR A 151 -15.39 -2.01 9.74
CA TYR A 151 -14.48 -0.89 9.62
C TYR A 151 -13.21 -1.31 8.90
N ARG A 152 -12.74 -0.44 8.03
CA ARG A 152 -11.45 -0.54 7.39
C ARG A 152 -10.49 0.49 7.99
N ALA A 153 -9.29 0.05 8.32
CA ALA A 153 -8.23 0.90 8.81
C ALA A 153 -7.48 1.54 7.63
N ILE A 154 -7.61 2.85 7.45
CA ILE A 154 -6.94 3.61 6.38
C ILE A 154 -5.84 4.47 7.01
N VAL A 155 -4.63 4.38 6.44
CA VAL A 155 -3.49 5.15 6.93
C VAL A 155 -3.50 6.56 6.33
N ASN A 156 -3.26 7.55 7.20
CA ASN A 156 -3.03 8.93 6.83
C ASN A 156 -1.72 9.05 6.03
N CYS A 157 -1.80 9.51 4.79
CA CYS A 157 -0.65 9.71 3.90
C CYS A 157 -0.08 11.14 3.96
N GLY A 158 -0.51 11.94 4.93
CA GLY A 158 0.00 13.28 5.17
C GLY A 158 -0.74 14.38 4.40
N LYS A 159 -0.16 15.57 4.45
CA LYS A 159 -0.66 16.76 3.75
C LYS A 159 0.06 16.91 2.42
N ALA A 160 -0.56 17.71 1.53
CA ALA A 160 0.07 18.06 0.27
C ALA A 160 1.52 18.54 0.48
N ALA A 161 2.44 18.00 -0.34
CA ALA A 161 3.82 18.46 -0.35
C ALA A 161 3.90 19.96 -0.72
N ARG A 162 5.06 20.58 -0.45
CA ARG A 162 5.24 22.00 -0.74
C ARG A 162 4.88 22.30 -2.21
N ASP A 163 4.08 23.35 -2.41
CA ASP A 163 3.64 23.84 -3.71
C ASP A 163 2.78 22.85 -4.52
N MET A 164 2.36 21.75 -3.90
CA MET A 164 1.37 20.82 -4.43
C MET A 164 -0.02 21.15 -3.87
N THR A 165 -1.03 20.93 -4.71
CA THR A 165 -2.44 20.98 -4.30
C THR A 165 -3.09 19.63 -4.61
N ILE A 166 -3.95 19.16 -3.71
CA ILE A 166 -4.68 17.92 -3.85
C ILE A 166 -6.16 18.23 -3.77
N GLU A 167 -6.93 17.64 -4.67
CA GLU A 167 -8.38 17.62 -4.62
C GLU A 167 -8.89 16.19 -4.76
N VAL A 168 -10.04 15.93 -4.16
CA VAL A 168 -10.80 14.70 -4.42
C VAL A 168 -12.03 15.09 -5.20
N ARG A 169 -12.26 14.43 -6.35
CA ARG A 169 -13.32 14.80 -7.30
C ARG A 169 -14.23 13.62 -7.59
N ASP A 170 -15.47 13.94 -7.97
CA ASP A 170 -16.41 12.97 -8.49
C ASP A 170 -16.10 12.59 -9.95
N GLU A 171 -16.93 11.71 -10.54
CA GLU A 171 -16.79 11.29 -11.94
C GLU A 171 -17.00 12.43 -12.95
N ALA A 172 -17.68 13.51 -12.56
CA ALA A 172 -17.87 14.69 -13.38
C ALA A 172 -16.71 15.71 -13.25
N GLY A 173 -15.73 15.42 -12.38
CA GLY A 173 -14.59 16.30 -12.10
C GLY A 173 -14.88 17.42 -11.09
N THR A 174 -16.03 17.37 -10.38
CA THR A 174 -16.39 18.35 -9.35
C THR A 174 -15.71 18.01 -8.03
N PRO A 175 -15.06 18.97 -7.35
CA PRO A 175 -14.48 18.75 -6.03
C PRO A 175 -15.53 18.28 -5.01
N LEU A 176 -15.15 17.24 -4.26
CA LEU A 176 -15.97 16.66 -3.21
C LEU A 176 -15.61 17.25 -1.83
N PRO A 177 -16.55 17.28 -0.89
CA PRO A 177 -16.29 17.69 0.48
C PRO A 177 -15.37 16.69 1.21
N ASP A 178 -14.78 17.13 2.34
CA ASP A 178 -14.00 16.28 3.24
C ASP A 178 -14.77 15.00 3.61
N GLN A 179 -14.03 13.93 3.82
CA GLN A 179 -14.53 12.59 4.17
C GLN A 179 -15.42 11.93 3.10
N THR A 180 -15.38 12.42 1.88
CA THR A 180 -16.09 11.80 0.75
C THR A 180 -15.09 11.15 -0.20
N VAL A 181 -15.26 9.85 -0.46
CA VAL A 181 -14.38 9.08 -1.35
C VAL A 181 -14.64 9.47 -2.81
N GLY A 182 -13.57 9.75 -3.53
CA GLY A 182 -13.57 10.07 -4.95
C GLY A 182 -12.22 9.87 -5.58
N LYS A 183 -12.07 10.33 -6.83
CA LYS A 183 -10.80 10.31 -7.56
C LYS A 183 -9.84 11.35 -6.99
N VAL A 184 -8.62 10.95 -6.73
CA VAL A 184 -7.54 11.84 -6.25
C VAL A 184 -6.93 12.56 -7.44
N TRP A 185 -6.97 13.88 -7.39
CA TRP A 185 -6.36 14.79 -8.37
C TRP A 185 -5.28 15.61 -7.71
N CYS A 186 -4.21 15.90 -8.43
CA CYS A 186 -3.17 16.80 -7.92
C CYS A 186 -2.67 17.77 -8.99
N THR A 187 -2.17 18.91 -8.53
CA THR A 187 -1.49 19.90 -9.37
C THR A 187 -0.31 20.49 -8.62
N GLY A 188 0.68 21.00 -9.35
CA GLY A 188 1.87 21.62 -8.79
C GLY A 188 3.07 21.58 -9.71
N PRO A 189 4.19 22.21 -9.33
CA PRO A 189 5.36 22.37 -10.19
C PRO A 189 6.15 21.07 -10.42
N SER A 190 5.88 20.01 -9.66
CA SER A 190 6.55 18.72 -9.82
C SER A 190 5.84 17.76 -10.76
N LEU A 191 4.69 18.17 -11.36
CA LEU A 191 4.01 17.33 -12.34
C LEU A 191 4.84 17.17 -13.61
N MET A 192 4.71 16.01 -14.23
CA MET A 192 5.24 15.77 -15.58
C MET A 192 4.60 16.70 -16.61
N THR A 193 5.30 16.98 -17.70
CA THR A 193 4.72 17.68 -18.86
C THR A 193 3.88 16.75 -19.73
N GLY A 194 4.04 15.44 -19.58
CA GLY A 194 3.31 14.39 -20.29
C GLY A 194 4.15 13.14 -20.47
N TYR A 195 3.51 12.07 -20.94
CA TYR A 195 4.17 10.84 -21.31
C TYR A 195 4.97 10.98 -22.60
N TYR A 196 6.16 10.39 -22.63
CA TYR A 196 7.06 10.54 -23.78
C TYR A 196 6.48 9.90 -25.04
N ARG A 197 6.25 10.71 -26.07
CA ARG A 197 5.67 10.33 -27.36
C ARG A 197 4.29 9.65 -27.26
N ASP A 198 3.53 9.95 -26.22
CA ASP A 198 2.18 9.44 -26.00
C ASP A 198 1.24 10.58 -25.56
N PRO A 199 0.82 11.42 -26.51
CA PRO A 199 -0.08 12.52 -26.22
C PRO A 199 -1.48 12.07 -25.83
N ASP A 200 -1.93 10.91 -26.32
CA ASP A 200 -3.26 10.38 -25.99
C ASP A 200 -3.33 9.92 -24.55
N ALA A 201 -2.34 9.16 -24.06
CA ALA A 201 -2.24 8.80 -22.64
C ALA A 201 -2.07 10.05 -21.75
N THR A 202 -1.35 11.07 -22.23
CA THR A 202 -1.21 12.34 -21.51
C THR A 202 -2.56 13.04 -21.38
N ALA A 203 -3.29 13.20 -22.47
CA ALA A 203 -4.60 13.85 -22.47
C ALA A 203 -5.65 13.08 -21.64
N ALA A 204 -5.51 11.77 -21.53
CA ALA A 204 -6.41 10.93 -20.74
C ALA A 204 -6.29 11.16 -19.23
N CYS A 205 -5.13 11.62 -18.74
CA CYS A 205 -4.90 11.82 -17.30
C CYS A 205 -4.63 13.27 -16.90
N MET A 206 -4.30 14.17 -17.83
CA MET A 206 -4.02 15.58 -17.55
C MET A 206 -5.06 16.50 -18.16
N VAL A 207 -5.79 17.22 -17.31
CA VAL A 207 -6.84 18.15 -17.70
C VAL A 207 -6.62 19.50 -16.99
N ASP A 208 -6.50 20.58 -17.73
CA ASP A 208 -6.34 21.94 -17.21
C ASP A 208 -5.24 22.12 -16.14
N GLY A 209 -4.12 21.41 -16.32
CA GLY A 209 -2.99 21.44 -15.39
C GLY A 209 -3.16 20.58 -14.14
N TRP A 210 -4.22 19.78 -14.07
CA TRP A 210 -4.45 18.80 -13.05
C TRP A 210 -4.19 17.38 -13.57
N LEU A 211 -3.62 16.55 -12.73
CA LEU A 211 -3.39 15.12 -12.98
C LEU A 211 -4.45 14.30 -12.25
N ASP A 212 -5.22 13.50 -13.00
CA ASP A 212 -5.98 12.36 -12.46
C ASP A 212 -4.97 11.26 -12.14
N THR A 213 -4.79 10.95 -10.86
CA THR A 213 -3.80 9.97 -10.42
C THR A 213 -4.21 8.52 -10.69
N GLY A 214 -5.49 8.30 -10.98
CA GLY A 214 -6.10 6.97 -11.07
C GLY A 214 -6.30 6.29 -9.71
N ASP A 215 -5.97 6.96 -8.61
CA ASP A 215 -6.18 6.46 -7.27
C ASP A 215 -7.46 7.06 -6.67
N MET A 216 -8.12 6.29 -5.80
CA MET A 216 -9.29 6.69 -5.04
C MET A 216 -8.89 7.00 -3.59
N GLY A 217 -9.49 8.03 -3.04
CA GLY A 217 -9.19 8.46 -1.68
C GLY A 217 -10.15 9.52 -1.18
N TYR A 218 -9.85 10.08 -0.03
CA TYR A 218 -10.57 11.22 0.53
C TYR A 218 -9.62 12.14 1.29
N LEU A 219 -10.04 13.37 1.48
CA LEU A 219 -9.38 14.33 2.38
C LEU A 219 -10.12 14.38 3.71
N SER A 220 -9.39 14.50 4.81
CA SER A 220 -9.93 14.76 6.14
C SER A 220 -9.01 15.78 6.83
N ASN A 221 -9.53 16.99 7.11
CA ASN A 221 -8.77 18.10 7.70
C ASN A 221 -7.47 18.43 6.95
N GLY A 222 -7.49 18.30 5.62
CA GLY A 222 -6.36 18.53 4.73
C GLY A 222 -5.32 17.41 4.69
N TYR A 223 -5.57 16.26 5.32
CA TYR A 223 -4.78 15.05 5.21
C TYR A 223 -5.39 14.11 4.17
N LEU A 224 -4.52 13.46 3.40
CA LEU A 224 -4.91 12.53 2.35
C LEU A 224 -4.95 11.09 2.89
N TYR A 225 -6.00 10.39 2.51
CA TYR A 225 -6.20 8.96 2.78
C TYR A 225 -6.47 8.23 1.47
N ILE A 226 -5.61 7.28 1.11
CA ILE A 226 -5.75 6.49 -0.13
C ILE A 226 -6.52 5.21 0.19
N VAL A 227 -7.56 4.93 -0.61
CA VAL A 227 -8.43 3.75 -0.46
C VAL A 227 -8.04 2.62 -1.41
N GLY A 228 -7.60 2.95 -2.62
CA GLY A 228 -7.18 1.98 -3.63
C GLY A 228 -7.09 2.59 -5.01
N ARG A 229 -6.94 1.76 -6.05
CA ARG A 229 -6.94 2.21 -7.45
C ARG A 229 -8.32 2.08 -8.09
N ALA A 230 -8.76 3.11 -8.80
CA ALA A 230 -10.07 3.13 -9.45
C ALA A 230 -10.25 1.95 -10.42
N LYS A 231 -9.23 1.66 -11.23
CA LYS A 231 -9.26 0.58 -12.23
C LYS A 231 -9.21 -0.84 -11.65
N ASP A 232 -8.75 -0.99 -10.41
CA ASP A 232 -8.60 -2.30 -9.76
C ASP A 232 -9.85 -2.64 -8.93
N MET A 233 -10.75 -1.68 -8.74
CA MET A 233 -11.98 -1.85 -7.97
C MET A 233 -12.89 -2.92 -8.58
N ILE A 234 -13.32 -3.85 -7.77
CA ILE A 234 -14.22 -4.93 -8.16
C ILE A 234 -15.65 -4.48 -7.86
N ILE A 235 -16.48 -4.33 -8.91
CA ILE A 235 -17.86 -3.85 -8.76
C ILE A 235 -18.81 -5.03 -8.92
N ILE A 236 -19.47 -5.45 -7.85
CA ILE A 236 -20.41 -6.56 -7.88
C ILE A 236 -21.70 -6.18 -7.18
N ASN A 237 -22.83 -6.40 -7.85
CA ASN A 237 -24.15 -6.03 -7.36
C ASN A 237 -24.24 -4.55 -6.93
N GLY A 238 -23.53 -3.66 -7.64
CA GLY A 238 -23.50 -2.23 -7.35
C GLY A 238 -22.71 -1.85 -6.09
N LYS A 239 -21.89 -2.77 -5.54
CA LYS A 239 -21.00 -2.51 -4.41
C LYS A 239 -19.55 -2.55 -4.85
N ASN A 240 -18.77 -1.60 -4.37
CA ASN A 240 -17.34 -1.52 -4.60
C ASN A 240 -16.59 -2.39 -3.60
N HIS A 241 -15.71 -3.25 -4.10
CA HIS A 241 -14.83 -4.09 -3.28
C HIS A 241 -13.39 -3.84 -3.70
N TRP A 242 -12.54 -3.61 -2.72
CA TRP A 242 -11.12 -3.38 -2.98
C TRP A 242 -10.37 -4.71 -2.99
N PRO A 243 -9.62 -5.03 -4.06
CA PRO A 243 -8.85 -6.27 -4.13
C PRO A 243 -7.97 -6.51 -2.90
N GLN A 244 -7.35 -5.44 -2.40
CA GLN A 244 -6.46 -5.48 -1.24
C GLN A 244 -7.14 -6.04 0.01
N ASP A 245 -8.43 -5.75 0.23
CA ASP A 245 -9.15 -6.24 1.40
C ASP A 245 -9.33 -7.76 1.32
N ILE A 246 -9.58 -8.28 0.12
CA ILE A 246 -9.67 -9.71 -0.16
C ILE A 246 -8.30 -10.37 0.02
N GLU A 247 -7.27 -9.78 -0.60
CA GLU A 247 -5.90 -10.28 -0.55
C GLU A 247 -5.39 -10.36 0.89
N TRP A 248 -5.50 -9.29 1.66
CA TRP A 248 -5.05 -9.23 3.05
C TRP A 248 -5.79 -10.22 3.96
N ALA A 249 -7.08 -10.39 3.74
CA ALA A 249 -7.85 -11.35 4.51
C ALA A 249 -7.43 -12.80 4.24
N VAL A 250 -7.07 -13.14 3.01
CA VAL A 250 -6.55 -14.46 2.66
C VAL A 250 -5.10 -14.62 3.14
N GLU A 251 -4.27 -13.58 3.08
CA GLU A 251 -2.91 -13.59 3.60
C GLU A 251 -2.82 -13.85 5.11
N GLN A 252 -3.88 -13.57 5.87
CA GLN A 252 -3.96 -13.91 7.30
C GLN A 252 -4.08 -15.41 7.56
N LEU A 253 -4.42 -16.21 6.56
CA LEU A 253 -4.45 -17.67 6.70
C LEU A 253 -3.01 -18.20 6.83
N PRO A 254 -2.80 -19.29 7.61
CA PRO A 254 -1.47 -19.85 7.79
C PRO A 254 -0.80 -20.26 6.48
N GLY A 255 0.47 -19.94 6.33
CA GLY A 255 1.31 -20.38 5.19
C GLY A 255 1.44 -19.36 4.06
N PHE A 256 0.67 -18.25 4.07
CA PHE A 256 0.76 -17.20 3.06
C PHE A 256 1.66 -16.03 3.46
N LYS A 257 2.08 -15.28 2.46
CA LYS A 257 2.91 -14.08 2.58
C LYS A 257 2.32 -12.98 1.72
N SER A 258 2.70 -11.76 2.00
CA SER A 258 2.39 -10.62 1.15
C SER A 258 2.82 -10.87 -0.30
N GLY A 259 1.86 -10.68 -1.22
CA GLY A 259 2.03 -10.92 -2.65
C GLY A 259 1.93 -12.40 -3.08
N ASP A 260 1.46 -13.30 -2.23
CA ASP A 260 1.10 -14.67 -2.64
C ASP A 260 -0.33 -14.73 -3.20
N ILE A 261 -1.12 -13.68 -3.02
CA ILE A 261 -2.52 -13.57 -3.39
C ILE A 261 -2.71 -12.43 -4.38
N ALA A 262 -3.57 -12.61 -5.36
CA ALA A 262 -4.07 -11.56 -6.24
C ALA A 262 -5.57 -11.70 -6.43
N ALA A 263 -6.33 -10.65 -6.12
CA ALA A 263 -7.76 -10.56 -6.31
C ALA A 263 -8.10 -9.59 -7.44
N PHE A 264 -9.07 -9.93 -8.28
CA PHE A 264 -9.52 -9.11 -9.40
C PHE A 264 -10.90 -9.55 -9.86
N ALA A 265 -11.54 -8.73 -10.69
CA ALA A 265 -12.77 -9.13 -11.38
C ALA A 265 -12.45 -9.81 -12.71
N ILE A 266 -13.23 -10.82 -13.05
CA ILE A 266 -13.27 -11.41 -14.39
C ILE A 266 -14.67 -11.25 -14.96
N THR A 267 -14.76 -10.97 -16.24
CA THR A 267 -16.05 -10.96 -16.96
C THR A 267 -16.39 -12.37 -17.38
N ALA A 268 -17.46 -12.92 -16.82
CA ALA A 268 -17.99 -14.23 -17.24
C ALA A 268 -18.55 -14.17 -18.67
N PRO A 269 -18.70 -15.31 -19.37
CA PRO A 269 -19.26 -15.33 -20.73
C PRO A 269 -20.65 -14.70 -20.88
N GLY A 270 -21.38 -14.53 -19.78
CA GLY A 270 -22.67 -13.83 -19.73
C GLY A 270 -22.58 -12.31 -19.52
N GLY A 271 -21.37 -11.74 -19.40
CA GLY A 271 -21.16 -10.30 -19.16
C GLY A 271 -21.19 -9.90 -17.68
N GLU A 272 -21.41 -10.84 -16.75
CA GLU A 272 -21.39 -10.57 -15.31
C GLU A 272 -19.95 -10.56 -14.79
N GLU A 273 -19.64 -9.57 -13.95
CA GLU A 273 -18.38 -9.54 -13.21
C GLU A 273 -18.41 -10.55 -12.06
N THR A 274 -17.37 -11.36 -11.99
CA THR A 274 -17.18 -12.36 -10.94
C THR A 274 -15.83 -12.13 -10.27
N PRO A 275 -15.75 -12.08 -8.93
CA PRO A 275 -14.47 -11.97 -8.24
C PRO A 275 -13.67 -13.27 -8.43
N ALA A 276 -12.40 -13.11 -8.75
CA ALA A 276 -11.44 -14.18 -8.86
C ALA A 276 -10.25 -13.93 -7.93
N VAL A 277 -9.74 -15.01 -7.33
CA VAL A 277 -8.59 -14.95 -6.44
C VAL A 277 -7.57 -16.00 -6.90
N LEU A 278 -6.41 -15.53 -7.34
CA LEU A 278 -5.24 -16.38 -7.60
C LEU A 278 -4.41 -16.50 -6.34
N VAL A 279 -4.07 -17.72 -5.98
CA VAL A 279 -3.35 -18.02 -4.74
C VAL A 279 -2.13 -18.90 -5.03
N GLN A 280 -0.95 -18.40 -4.72
CA GLN A 280 0.28 -19.20 -4.83
C GLN A 280 0.34 -20.21 -3.70
N CYS A 281 0.38 -21.49 -4.04
CA CYS A 281 0.54 -22.56 -3.05
C CYS A 281 1.59 -23.59 -3.47
N ARG A 282 2.15 -24.27 -2.49
CA ARG A 282 3.24 -25.25 -2.71
C ARG A 282 2.75 -26.69 -2.80
N THR A 283 1.56 -26.96 -2.23
CA THR A 283 1.05 -28.31 -2.21
C THR A 283 0.57 -28.75 -3.59
N SER A 284 0.91 -29.99 -3.96
CA SER A 284 0.41 -30.68 -5.14
C SER A 284 -0.64 -31.73 -4.80
N ASP A 285 -0.89 -31.99 -3.51
CA ASP A 285 -1.92 -32.91 -3.06
C ASP A 285 -3.31 -32.36 -3.33
N GLU A 286 -4.11 -33.11 -4.08
CA GLU A 286 -5.44 -32.65 -4.50
C GLU A 286 -6.43 -32.50 -3.33
N GLY A 287 -6.30 -33.34 -2.28
CA GLY A 287 -7.13 -33.25 -1.08
C GLY A 287 -6.84 -31.96 -0.30
N GLU A 288 -5.54 -31.66 -0.09
CA GLU A 288 -5.11 -30.41 0.55
C GLU A 288 -5.51 -29.18 -0.28
N ARG A 289 -5.38 -29.26 -1.61
CA ARG A 289 -5.78 -28.18 -2.52
C ARG A 289 -7.28 -27.90 -2.46
N LEU A 290 -8.11 -28.95 -2.40
CA LEU A 290 -9.55 -28.81 -2.26
C LEU A 290 -9.92 -28.13 -0.94
N ALA A 291 -9.37 -28.63 0.18
CA ALA A 291 -9.60 -28.06 1.50
C ALA A 291 -9.14 -26.59 1.58
N LEU A 292 -8.00 -26.27 0.95
CA LEU A 292 -7.50 -24.90 0.89
C LEU A 292 -8.45 -23.98 0.09
N ARG A 293 -8.95 -24.42 -1.06
CA ARG A 293 -9.94 -23.67 -1.85
C ARG A 293 -11.20 -23.38 -1.04
N GLU A 294 -11.71 -24.35 -0.29
CA GLU A 294 -12.87 -24.16 0.58
C GLU A 294 -12.60 -23.15 1.68
N THR A 295 -11.46 -23.25 2.38
CA THR A 295 -11.04 -22.33 3.43
C THR A 295 -10.95 -20.89 2.91
N ILE A 296 -10.34 -20.70 1.72
CA ILE A 296 -10.22 -19.39 1.10
C ILE A 296 -11.59 -18.85 0.68
N ARG A 297 -12.43 -19.69 0.09
CA ARG A 297 -13.79 -19.32 -0.32
C ARG A 297 -14.62 -18.84 0.87
N ASP A 298 -14.57 -19.57 1.99
CA ASP A 298 -15.28 -19.20 3.20
C ASP A 298 -14.74 -17.89 3.77
N ARG A 299 -13.42 -17.68 3.73
CA ARG A 299 -12.80 -16.43 4.17
C ARG A 299 -13.23 -15.25 3.32
N VAL A 300 -13.19 -15.37 1.98
CA VAL A 300 -13.63 -14.32 1.06
C VAL A 300 -15.12 -14.05 1.22
N ARG A 301 -15.95 -15.09 1.30
CA ARG A 301 -17.38 -14.95 1.52
C ARG A 301 -17.71 -14.28 2.85
N ALA A 302 -16.95 -14.57 3.89
CA ALA A 302 -17.12 -13.96 5.18
C ALA A 302 -16.89 -12.45 5.16
N ILE A 303 -15.98 -11.93 4.34
CA ILE A 303 -15.66 -10.49 4.24
C ILE A 303 -16.49 -9.76 3.18
N THR A 304 -16.72 -10.38 2.02
CA THR A 304 -17.39 -9.73 0.89
C THR A 304 -18.89 -10.08 0.79
N GLY A 305 -19.28 -11.20 1.39
CA GLY A 305 -20.63 -11.78 1.20
C GLY A 305 -20.82 -12.48 -0.15
N MET A 306 -19.73 -12.63 -0.94
CA MET A 306 -19.80 -13.15 -2.31
C MET A 306 -19.10 -14.49 -2.46
N ASN A 307 -19.54 -15.25 -3.46
CA ASN A 307 -18.76 -16.37 -3.97
C ASN A 307 -17.68 -15.84 -4.94
N CYS A 308 -16.52 -16.45 -4.93
CA CYS A 308 -15.44 -16.13 -5.84
C CYS A 308 -14.90 -17.38 -6.51
N LEU A 309 -14.28 -17.18 -7.66
CA LEU A 309 -13.45 -18.22 -8.28
C LEU A 309 -12.09 -18.23 -7.62
N ILE A 310 -11.60 -19.41 -7.27
CA ILE A 310 -10.30 -19.57 -6.63
C ILE A 310 -9.45 -20.49 -7.48
N GLU A 311 -8.32 -19.96 -7.93
CA GLU A 311 -7.33 -20.74 -8.66
C GLU A 311 -6.03 -20.81 -7.87
N LEU A 312 -5.59 -22.03 -7.59
CA LEU A 312 -4.32 -22.30 -6.92
C LEU A 312 -3.22 -22.49 -7.96
N VAL A 313 -2.22 -21.64 -7.90
CA VAL A 313 -1.11 -21.62 -8.86
C VAL A 313 0.22 -21.96 -8.18
N PRO A 314 1.21 -22.47 -8.92
CA PRO A 314 2.54 -22.71 -8.37
C PRO A 314 3.19 -21.45 -7.82
N PRO A 315 4.13 -21.54 -6.86
CA PRO A 315 4.91 -20.39 -6.41
C PRO A 315 5.63 -19.67 -7.56
N ARG A 316 5.70 -18.35 -7.51
CA ARG A 316 6.30 -17.47 -8.52
C ARG A 316 5.51 -17.35 -9.84
N THR A 317 4.25 -17.75 -9.85
CA THR A 317 3.36 -17.51 -11.00
C THR A 317 2.89 -16.06 -11.06
N LEU A 318 2.61 -15.45 -9.91
CA LEU A 318 2.21 -14.04 -9.86
C LEU A 318 3.41 -13.15 -10.15
N PRO A 319 3.32 -12.23 -11.12
CA PRO A 319 4.38 -11.27 -11.40
C PRO A 319 4.54 -10.34 -10.19
N ARG A 320 5.78 -10.03 -9.86
CA ARG A 320 6.10 -8.99 -8.89
C ARG A 320 6.62 -7.79 -9.65
N THR A 321 5.93 -6.68 -9.53
CA THR A 321 6.47 -5.39 -9.97
C THR A 321 7.53 -4.93 -8.97
N SER A 322 8.61 -4.42 -9.49
CA SER A 322 9.71 -3.85 -8.71
C SER A 322 9.32 -2.50 -8.11
#